data_c962087f458065a881750026d9073f10
#
_entry.id   c962087f458065a881750026d9073f10
#
_cell.length_a   1.000
_cell.length_b   1.000
_cell.length_c   1.000
_cell.angle_alpha   90.00
_cell.angle_beta   90.00
_cell.angle_gamma   90.00
#
_symmetry.space_group_name_H-M   'P 1'
#
loop_
_entity.id
_entity.type
_entity.pdbx_description
1 polymer ?
#
loop_
_entity_poly.entity_id
_entity_poly.type
_entity_poly.pdbx_seq_one_letter_code
_entity_poly.pdbx_strand_id
1 'polypeptide(L)'
;MIHIGIGILTVLLVVFIVILMQLVSNIQGTARVVNYAGLIRGETQRIIKLENSGQREDELIKEVQSFIEGLRHGNDKLKLVRLKDDDFQDKMKELDEYFISLHKEIYRVRTVDYEHTDIISKSERFFKICDEATGLAEVYAQRKATSLATLEKFITADIVVLMLLIGYEFIKAVRFAAMNRILRHKAYLDNATGLPNKNKCEEILGELNPPEDITVCSFDLNNLRRINDSMGHDAGDAYIYRFAVCLRSSIPSEHFVGRLGGDEFIAVLQGLDKQAVRKLFED
;
A
#
# COMPACT_ATOMS: atom_id res chain seq x y z
N MET A 1 16.38 -11.15 8.94
CA MET A 1 15.24 -10.99 9.86
C MET A 1 14.27 -9.89 9.41
N ILE A 2 14.70 -8.66 9.12
CA ILE A 2 13.80 -7.55 8.74
C ILE A 2 13.01 -7.85 7.45
N HIS A 3 13.63 -8.39 6.41
CA HIS A 3 12.93 -8.78 5.17
C HIS A 3 11.84 -9.83 5.39
N ILE A 4 12.06 -10.77 6.31
CA ILE A 4 11.03 -11.75 6.72
C ILE A 4 9.88 -11.02 7.44
N GLY A 5 10.19 -10.07 8.33
CA GLY A 5 9.19 -9.25 9.00
C GLY A 5 8.33 -8.43 8.03
N ILE A 6 8.95 -7.78 7.05
CA ILE A 6 8.24 -7.04 5.99
C ILE A 6 7.33 -8.00 5.21
N GLY A 7 7.81 -9.18 4.83
CA GLY A 7 7.01 -10.18 4.13
C GLY A 7 5.78 -10.63 4.93
N ILE A 8 5.94 -10.90 6.24
CA ILE A 8 4.84 -11.30 7.12
C ILE A 8 3.79 -10.18 7.22
N LEU A 9 4.20 -8.92 7.45
CA LEU A 9 3.31 -7.78 7.54
C LEU A 9 2.56 -7.54 6.22
N THR A 10 3.23 -7.69 5.08
CA THR A 10 2.59 -7.57 3.76
C THR A 10 1.50 -8.62 3.57
N VAL A 11 1.76 -9.88 3.95
CA VAL A 11 0.75 -10.95 3.89
C VAL A 11 -0.41 -10.65 4.85
N LEU A 12 -0.11 -10.19 6.06
CA LEU A 12 -1.13 -9.80 7.05
C LEU A 12 -2.01 -8.66 6.53
N LEU A 13 -1.43 -7.66 5.89
CA LEU A 13 -2.17 -6.56 5.27
C LEU A 13 -3.14 -7.06 4.19
N VAL A 14 -2.70 -7.98 3.32
CA VAL A 14 -3.56 -8.59 2.30
C VAL A 14 -4.73 -9.33 2.94
N VAL A 15 -4.48 -10.11 4.00
CA VAL A 15 -5.53 -10.82 4.75
C VAL A 15 -6.52 -9.83 5.35
N PHE A 16 -6.06 -8.75 5.97
CA PHE A 16 -6.92 -7.71 6.53
C PHE A 16 -7.78 -7.03 5.47
N ILE A 17 -7.23 -6.75 4.27
CA ILE A 17 -7.99 -6.17 3.16
C ILE A 17 -9.10 -7.11 2.70
N VAL A 18 -8.84 -8.42 2.60
CA VAL A 18 -9.86 -9.41 2.23
C VAL A 18 -10.98 -9.45 3.28
N ILE A 19 -10.64 -9.46 4.56
CA ILE A 19 -11.63 -9.42 5.66
C ILE A 19 -12.43 -8.11 5.60
N LEU A 20 -11.77 -6.97 5.33
CA LEU A 20 -12.41 -5.66 5.19
C LEU A 20 -13.45 -5.68 4.07
N MET A 21 -13.10 -6.21 2.90
CA MET A 21 -14.02 -6.33 1.76
C MET A 21 -15.25 -7.18 2.10
N GLN A 22 -15.06 -8.29 2.82
CA GLN A 22 -16.17 -9.14 3.27
C GLN A 22 -17.08 -8.43 4.29
N LEU A 23 -16.48 -7.69 5.25
CA LEU A 23 -17.25 -6.93 6.25
C LEU A 23 -18.05 -5.81 5.58
N VAL A 24 -17.46 -5.05 4.67
CA VAL A 24 -18.13 -3.97 3.93
C VAL A 24 -19.28 -4.54 3.10
N SER A 25 -19.09 -5.63 2.39
CA SER A 25 -20.14 -6.32 1.62
C SER A 25 -21.31 -6.75 2.51
N ASN A 26 -21.03 -7.23 3.74
CA ASN A 26 -22.06 -7.64 4.67
C ASN A 26 -22.83 -6.46 5.28
N ILE A 27 -22.22 -5.27 5.39
CA ILE A 27 -22.85 -4.07 5.94
C ILE A 27 -23.76 -3.40 4.91
N GLN A 28 -23.47 -3.47 3.62
CA GLN A 28 -24.20 -2.73 2.57
C GLN A 28 -25.72 -2.98 2.55
N GLY A 29 -26.21 -4.14 3.01
CA GLY A 29 -27.63 -4.44 3.10
C GLY A 29 -28.28 -4.09 4.45
N THR A 30 -27.49 -3.90 5.52
CA THR A 30 -28.01 -3.83 6.91
C THR A 30 -28.84 -2.57 7.16
N ALA A 31 -28.41 -1.40 6.65
CA ALA A 31 -29.17 -0.16 6.80
C ALA A 31 -30.56 -0.25 6.15
N ARG A 32 -30.66 -0.98 5.04
CA ARG A 32 -31.92 -1.21 4.36
C ARG A 32 -32.83 -2.14 5.17
N VAL A 33 -32.26 -3.18 5.79
CA VAL A 33 -33.01 -4.07 6.68
C VAL A 33 -33.62 -3.31 7.85
N VAL A 34 -32.84 -2.43 8.52
CA VAL A 34 -33.36 -1.56 9.60
C VAL A 34 -34.50 -0.67 9.09
N ASN A 35 -34.34 -0.06 7.91
CA ASN A 35 -35.38 0.78 7.34
C ASN A 35 -36.67 0.01 7.05
N TYR A 36 -36.59 -1.17 6.44
CA TYR A 36 -37.76 -1.99 6.12
C TYR A 36 -38.42 -2.58 7.37
N ALA A 37 -37.65 -2.91 8.42
CA ALA A 37 -38.23 -3.29 9.71
C ALA A 37 -39.05 -2.14 10.30
N GLY A 38 -38.60 -0.90 10.21
CA GLY A 38 -39.36 0.29 10.58
C GLY A 38 -40.57 0.54 9.69
N LEU A 39 -40.46 0.30 8.36
CA LEU A 39 -41.59 0.44 7.41
C LEU A 39 -42.72 -0.52 7.71
N ILE A 40 -42.44 -1.81 8.06
CA ILE A 40 -43.46 -2.76 8.47
C ILE A 40 -44.32 -2.21 9.61
N ARG A 41 -43.66 -1.60 10.59
CA ARG A 41 -44.35 -0.96 11.73
C ARG A 41 -45.27 0.19 11.26
N GLY A 42 -44.72 1.11 10.46
CA GLY A 42 -45.43 2.30 10.00
C GLY A 42 -46.60 1.97 9.06
N GLU A 43 -46.39 1.11 8.09
CA GLU A 43 -47.41 0.73 7.10
C GLU A 43 -48.52 -0.12 7.76
N THR A 44 -48.20 -0.97 8.72
CA THR A 44 -49.23 -1.72 9.46
C THR A 44 -50.14 -0.79 10.26
N GLN A 45 -49.59 0.22 10.92
CA GLN A 45 -50.41 1.22 11.63
C GLN A 45 -51.30 2.04 10.63
N ARG A 46 -50.76 2.35 9.46
CA ARG A 46 -51.52 2.99 8.38
C ARG A 46 -52.64 2.10 7.88
N ILE A 47 -52.42 0.82 7.63
CA ILE A 47 -53.46 -0.16 7.26
C ILE A 47 -54.59 -0.12 8.28
N ILE A 48 -54.30 -0.28 9.56
CA ILE A 48 -55.29 -0.35 10.65
C ILE A 48 -56.09 0.93 10.71
N LYS A 49 -55.45 2.10 10.57
CA LYS A 49 -56.15 3.40 10.56
C LYS A 49 -57.11 3.51 9.37
N LEU A 50 -56.69 3.10 8.18
CA LEU A 50 -57.51 3.18 6.96
C LEU A 50 -58.65 2.18 7.00
N GLU A 51 -58.45 0.96 7.39
CA GLU A 51 -59.48 -0.08 7.56
C GLU A 51 -60.54 0.34 8.60
N ASN A 52 -60.13 0.93 9.72
CA ASN A 52 -61.05 1.48 10.71
C ASN A 52 -61.86 2.68 10.18
N SER A 53 -61.36 3.37 9.15
CA SER A 53 -62.13 4.44 8.44
C SER A 53 -62.96 3.93 7.26
N GLY A 54 -63.02 2.59 7.06
CA GLY A 54 -63.79 1.97 5.97
C GLY A 54 -63.06 1.92 4.63
N GLN A 55 -61.77 2.30 4.57
CA GLN A 55 -60.93 2.20 3.37
C GLN A 55 -60.20 0.86 3.36
N ARG A 56 -60.40 0.08 2.28
CA ARG A 56 -59.74 -1.24 2.12
C ARG A 56 -58.40 -1.12 1.48
N GLU A 57 -57.35 -1.70 2.14
CA GLU A 57 -55.96 -1.56 1.69
C GLU A 57 -55.27 -2.95 1.46
N ASP A 58 -55.87 -3.77 0.58
CA ASP A 58 -55.38 -5.11 0.28
C ASP A 58 -53.98 -5.09 -0.36
N GLU A 59 -53.68 -4.08 -1.17
CA GLU A 59 -52.35 -3.95 -1.79
C GLU A 59 -51.27 -3.62 -0.77
N LEU A 60 -51.57 -2.74 0.19
CA LEU A 60 -50.61 -2.38 1.25
C LEU A 60 -50.39 -3.57 2.22
N ILE A 61 -51.39 -4.37 2.44
CA ILE A 61 -51.26 -5.62 3.24
C ILE A 61 -50.28 -6.60 2.55
N LYS A 62 -50.42 -6.79 1.23
CA LYS A 62 -49.48 -7.61 0.43
C LYS A 62 -48.07 -7.05 0.42
N GLU A 63 -47.93 -5.75 0.37
CA GLU A 63 -46.62 -5.07 0.41
C GLU A 63 -45.92 -5.33 1.76
N VAL A 64 -46.63 -5.14 2.89
CA VAL A 64 -46.10 -5.46 4.23
C VAL A 64 -45.69 -6.92 4.32
N GLN A 65 -46.53 -7.85 3.82
CA GLN A 65 -46.19 -9.28 3.76
C GLN A 65 -44.89 -9.50 2.97
N SER A 66 -44.72 -8.85 1.84
CA SER A 66 -43.51 -8.94 1.02
C SER A 66 -42.26 -8.41 1.75
N PHE A 67 -42.42 -7.36 2.57
CA PHE A 67 -41.33 -6.84 3.42
C PHE A 67 -40.92 -7.86 4.48
N ILE A 68 -41.89 -8.48 5.16
CA ILE A 68 -41.64 -9.50 6.20
C ILE A 68 -40.88 -10.69 5.58
N GLU A 69 -41.36 -11.22 4.44
CA GLU A 69 -40.73 -12.32 3.71
C GLU A 69 -39.33 -11.92 3.24
N GLY A 70 -39.16 -10.69 2.73
CA GLY A 70 -37.88 -10.17 2.28
C GLY A 70 -36.84 -10.06 3.42
N LEU A 71 -37.24 -9.70 4.64
CA LEU A 71 -36.36 -9.63 5.80
C LEU A 71 -35.96 -11.02 6.33
N ARG A 72 -36.85 -12.01 6.16
CA ARG A 72 -36.58 -13.41 6.57
C ARG A 72 -35.68 -14.17 5.61
N HIS A 73 -35.90 -13.99 4.30
CA HIS A 73 -35.29 -14.85 3.26
C HIS A 73 -34.33 -14.10 2.34
N GLY A 74 -34.36 -12.77 2.34
CA GLY A 74 -33.74 -11.92 1.34
C GLY A 74 -34.72 -11.64 0.18
N ASN A 75 -34.54 -10.51 -0.51
CA ASN A 75 -35.33 -10.13 -1.67
C ASN A 75 -34.51 -9.23 -2.60
N ASP A 76 -34.20 -9.73 -3.79
CA ASP A 76 -33.36 -9.00 -4.76
C ASP A 76 -34.05 -7.74 -5.31
N LYS A 77 -35.37 -7.78 -5.52
CA LYS A 77 -36.13 -6.61 -6.00
C LYS A 77 -36.11 -5.46 -5.00
N LEU A 78 -36.21 -5.77 -3.72
CA LEU A 78 -36.14 -4.82 -2.61
C LEU A 78 -34.68 -4.58 -2.17
N LYS A 79 -33.74 -5.32 -2.74
CA LYS A 79 -32.31 -5.35 -2.34
C LYS A 79 -32.15 -5.59 -0.84
N LEU A 80 -32.96 -6.48 -0.30
CA LEU A 80 -32.91 -6.91 1.09
C LEU A 80 -32.00 -8.13 1.21
N VAL A 81 -31.09 -8.08 2.18
CA VAL A 81 -30.23 -9.21 2.55
C VAL A 81 -30.78 -9.88 3.80
N ARG A 82 -30.73 -11.20 3.85
CA ARG A 82 -31.02 -11.93 5.07
C ARG A 82 -29.90 -11.71 6.08
N LEU A 83 -30.21 -11.12 7.25
CA LEU A 83 -29.23 -10.97 8.31
C LEU A 83 -28.91 -12.35 8.92
N LYS A 84 -27.61 -12.61 9.09
CA LYS A 84 -27.08 -13.80 9.76
C LYS A 84 -26.97 -13.53 11.27
N ASP A 85 -28.12 -13.38 11.91
CA ASP A 85 -28.26 -13.14 13.35
C ASP A 85 -29.51 -13.91 13.80
N ASP A 86 -29.33 -14.87 14.71
CA ASP A 86 -30.39 -15.80 15.08
C ASP A 86 -31.47 -15.08 15.88
N ASP A 87 -31.10 -14.16 16.78
CA ASP A 87 -32.06 -13.39 17.57
C ASP A 87 -33.00 -12.55 16.68
N PHE A 88 -32.44 -11.92 15.65
CA PHE A 88 -33.23 -11.19 14.66
C PHE A 88 -34.13 -12.11 13.83
N GLN A 89 -33.63 -13.26 13.39
CA GLN A 89 -34.40 -14.20 12.58
C GLN A 89 -35.55 -14.84 13.38
N ASP A 90 -35.31 -15.16 14.63
CA ASP A 90 -36.33 -15.68 15.54
C ASP A 90 -37.42 -14.62 15.77
N LYS A 91 -37.04 -13.35 15.98
CA LYS A 91 -37.99 -12.26 16.13
C LYS A 91 -38.79 -12.02 14.83
N MET A 92 -38.17 -12.11 13.67
CA MET A 92 -38.85 -12.00 12.38
C MET A 92 -39.84 -13.15 12.15
N LYS A 93 -39.52 -14.35 12.65
CA LYS A 93 -40.47 -15.47 12.64
C LYS A 93 -41.69 -15.20 13.53
N GLU A 94 -41.49 -14.73 14.77
CA GLU A 94 -42.55 -14.32 15.67
C GLU A 94 -43.42 -13.23 15.01
N LEU A 95 -42.82 -12.24 14.36
CA LEU A 95 -43.47 -11.15 13.66
C LEU A 95 -44.36 -11.66 12.53
N ASP A 96 -43.87 -12.57 11.71
CA ASP A 96 -44.59 -13.17 10.59
C ASP A 96 -45.80 -13.98 11.06
N GLU A 97 -45.59 -14.84 12.06
CA GLU A 97 -46.69 -15.62 12.67
C GLU A 97 -47.77 -14.72 13.29
N TYR A 98 -47.34 -13.65 13.95
CA TYR A 98 -48.27 -12.69 14.54
C TYR A 98 -49.00 -11.84 13.49
N PHE A 99 -48.35 -11.47 12.39
CA PHE A 99 -48.94 -10.75 11.27
C PHE A 99 -50.12 -11.54 10.67
N ILE A 100 -49.99 -12.86 10.52
CA ILE A 100 -51.09 -13.73 10.08
C ILE A 100 -52.32 -13.60 11.00
N SER A 101 -52.10 -13.53 12.31
CA SER A 101 -53.19 -13.34 13.28
C SER A 101 -53.81 -11.96 13.19
N LEU A 102 -52.98 -10.92 13.05
CA LEU A 102 -53.42 -9.53 12.86
C LEU A 102 -54.19 -9.36 11.56
N HIS A 103 -53.72 -9.96 10.46
CA HIS A 103 -54.38 -9.95 9.16
C HIS A 103 -55.80 -10.50 9.21
N LYS A 104 -56.04 -11.61 9.95
CA LYS A 104 -57.38 -12.14 10.15
C LYS A 104 -58.28 -11.13 10.88
N GLU A 105 -57.74 -10.39 11.85
CA GLU A 105 -58.52 -9.37 12.58
C GLU A 105 -58.83 -8.16 11.72
N ILE A 106 -57.89 -7.74 10.84
CA ILE A 106 -58.12 -6.69 9.84
C ILE A 106 -59.32 -7.03 8.94
N TYR A 107 -59.44 -8.29 8.49
CA TYR A 107 -60.62 -8.69 7.70
C TYR A 107 -61.90 -8.75 8.52
N ARG A 108 -61.83 -9.03 9.83
CA ARG A 108 -63.02 -9.01 10.70
C ARG A 108 -63.59 -7.59 10.83
N VAL A 109 -62.78 -6.55 10.92
CA VAL A 109 -63.21 -5.14 10.95
C VAL A 109 -64.10 -4.79 9.75
N ARG A 110 -63.93 -5.40 8.56
CA ARG A 110 -64.74 -5.18 7.38
C ARG A 110 -66.17 -5.73 7.46
N THR A 111 -66.41 -6.65 8.40
CA THR A 111 -67.72 -7.34 8.55
C THR A 111 -68.38 -7.07 9.90
N VAL A 112 -67.61 -6.71 10.90
CA VAL A 112 -68.05 -6.44 12.28
C VAL A 112 -67.49 -5.09 12.69
N ASP A 113 -68.22 -4.29 13.43
CA ASP A 113 -67.74 -2.99 13.93
C ASP A 113 -66.43 -3.17 14.70
N TYR A 114 -65.47 -2.24 14.49
CA TYR A 114 -64.15 -2.31 15.06
C TYR A 114 -64.16 -2.45 16.61
N GLU A 115 -65.21 -1.88 17.30
CA GLU A 115 -65.39 -1.99 18.75
C GLU A 115 -65.64 -3.41 19.21
N HIS A 116 -66.04 -4.33 18.31
CA HIS A 116 -66.29 -5.73 18.57
C HIS A 116 -65.14 -6.64 18.10
N THR A 117 -63.99 -6.06 17.84
CA THR A 117 -62.76 -6.75 17.38
C THR A 117 -61.58 -6.52 18.32
N ASP A 118 -60.59 -7.39 18.27
CA ASP A 118 -59.33 -7.26 19.03
C ASP A 118 -58.27 -6.47 18.26
N ILE A 119 -58.67 -5.71 17.23
CA ILE A 119 -57.73 -5.07 16.27
C ILE A 119 -56.78 -4.12 16.98
N ILE A 120 -57.24 -3.32 17.95
CA ILE A 120 -56.40 -2.36 18.66
C ILE A 120 -55.35 -3.10 19.53
N SER A 121 -55.77 -4.05 20.35
CA SER A 121 -54.85 -4.79 21.23
C SER A 121 -53.82 -5.60 20.44
N LYS A 122 -54.23 -6.19 19.32
CA LYS A 122 -53.33 -6.92 18.41
C LYS A 122 -52.38 -5.98 17.70
N SER A 123 -52.83 -4.80 17.28
CA SER A 123 -51.98 -3.83 16.66
C SER A 123 -50.87 -3.30 17.56
N GLU A 124 -51.22 -3.02 18.82
CA GLU A 124 -50.26 -2.57 19.83
C GLU A 124 -49.19 -3.64 20.11
N ARG A 125 -49.62 -4.91 20.22
CA ARG A 125 -48.67 -6.02 20.39
C ARG A 125 -47.80 -6.21 19.15
N PHE A 126 -48.36 -6.12 17.94
CA PHE A 126 -47.59 -6.20 16.70
C PHE A 126 -46.58 -5.06 16.61
N PHE A 127 -47.00 -3.83 16.97
CA PHE A 127 -46.10 -2.68 17.03
C PHE A 127 -44.88 -2.97 17.90
N LYS A 128 -45.10 -3.55 19.11
CA LYS A 128 -44.02 -3.91 20.02
C LYS A 128 -43.06 -4.95 19.41
N ILE A 129 -43.60 -5.98 18.75
CA ILE A 129 -42.77 -6.99 18.06
C ILE A 129 -41.94 -6.35 16.96
N CYS A 130 -42.52 -5.43 16.18
CA CYS A 130 -41.79 -4.68 15.15
C CYS A 130 -40.66 -3.82 15.74
N ASP A 131 -40.92 -3.17 16.87
CA ASP A 131 -39.95 -2.33 17.56
C ASP A 131 -38.78 -3.15 18.07
N GLU A 132 -39.05 -4.31 18.68
CA GLU A 132 -38.04 -5.29 19.13
C GLU A 132 -37.19 -5.79 17.91
N ALA A 133 -37.83 -6.13 16.78
CA ALA A 133 -37.13 -6.56 15.56
C ALA A 133 -36.25 -5.46 15.01
N THR A 134 -36.74 -4.22 14.97
CA THR A 134 -35.94 -3.05 14.50
C THR A 134 -34.74 -2.85 15.42
N GLY A 135 -34.90 -2.91 16.73
CA GLY A 135 -33.80 -2.80 17.69
C GLY A 135 -32.74 -3.88 17.54
N LEU A 136 -33.14 -5.13 17.27
CA LEU A 136 -32.19 -6.22 16.98
C LEU A 136 -31.41 -5.97 15.69
N ALA A 137 -32.07 -5.47 14.64
CA ALA A 137 -31.39 -5.10 13.40
C ALA A 137 -30.38 -3.95 13.61
N GLU A 138 -30.72 -2.95 14.41
CA GLU A 138 -29.83 -1.86 14.80
C GLU A 138 -28.61 -2.34 15.60
N VAL A 139 -28.82 -3.20 16.59
CA VAL A 139 -27.73 -3.81 17.37
C VAL A 139 -26.79 -4.62 16.48
N TYR A 140 -27.34 -5.40 15.55
CA TYR A 140 -26.53 -6.13 14.56
C TYR A 140 -25.70 -5.17 13.71
N ALA A 141 -26.30 -4.10 13.17
CA ALA A 141 -25.63 -3.08 12.40
C ALA A 141 -24.48 -2.43 13.18
N GLN A 142 -24.74 -2.07 14.45
CA GLN A 142 -23.74 -1.47 15.33
C GLN A 142 -22.58 -2.40 15.64
N ARG A 143 -22.83 -3.69 15.91
CA ARG A 143 -21.77 -4.70 16.09
C ARG A 143 -20.87 -4.79 14.85
N LYS A 144 -21.46 -4.80 13.66
CA LYS A 144 -20.70 -4.84 12.39
C LYS A 144 -19.87 -3.57 12.15
N ALA A 145 -20.45 -2.40 12.44
CA ALA A 145 -19.72 -1.12 12.35
C ALA A 145 -18.55 -1.05 13.34
N THR A 146 -18.72 -1.53 14.56
CA THR A 146 -17.65 -1.59 15.56
C THR A 146 -16.52 -2.55 15.13
N SER A 147 -16.88 -3.72 14.58
CA SER A 147 -15.89 -4.67 14.04
C SER A 147 -15.10 -4.05 12.90
N LEU A 148 -15.75 -3.30 12.00
CA LEU A 148 -15.12 -2.57 10.91
C LEU A 148 -14.12 -1.54 11.42
N ALA A 149 -14.55 -0.69 12.38
CA ALA A 149 -13.69 0.33 12.98
C ALA A 149 -12.48 -0.27 13.70
N THR A 150 -12.65 -1.44 14.32
CA THR A 150 -11.54 -2.15 14.96
C THR A 150 -10.54 -2.69 13.94
N LEU A 151 -11.02 -3.30 12.86
CA LEU A 151 -10.17 -3.80 11.76
C LEU A 151 -9.40 -2.65 11.09
N GLU A 152 -10.04 -1.50 10.88
CA GLU A 152 -9.41 -0.29 10.32
C GLU A 152 -8.21 0.18 11.17
N LYS A 153 -8.32 0.13 12.50
CA LYS A 153 -7.21 0.45 13.41
C LYS A 153 -6.03 -0.52 13.25
N PHE A 154 -6.30 -1.82 13.10
CA PHE A 154 -5.25 -2.81 12.87
C PHE A 154 -4.56 -2.62 11.52
N ILE A 155 -5.32 -2.35 10.45
CA ILE A 155 -4.78 -2.04 9.12
C ILE A 155 -3.88 -0.80 9.19
N THR A 156 -4.34 0.26 9.84
CA THR A 156 -3.58 1.50 10.00
C THR A 156 -2.28 1.26 10.76
N ALA A 157 -2.32 0.52 11.86
CA ALA A 157 -1.13 0.17 12.63
C ALA A 157 -0.13 -0.66 11.80
N ASP A 158 -0.60 -1.65 11.04
CA ASP A 158 0.22 -2.49 10.18
C ASP A 158 0.91 -1.67 9.08
N ILE A 159 0.19 -0.77 8.41
CA ILE A 159 0.74 0.14 7.39
C ILE A 159 1.81 1.05 7.99
N VAL A 160 1.59 1.62 9.18
CA VAL A 160 2.59 2.49 9.84
C VAL A 160 3.87 1.72 10.14
N VAL A 161 3.77 0.53 10.71
CA VAL A 161 4.94 -0.32 11.00
C VAL A 161 5.68 -0.69 9.71
N LEU A 162 4.94 -1.04 8.65
CA LEU A 162 5.50 -1.38 7.34
C LEU A 162 6.27 -0.19 6.75
N MET A 163 5.70 1.02 6.80
CA MET A 163 6.36 2.25 6.34
C MET A 163 7.65 2.53 7.10
N LEU A 164 7.66 2.35 8.42
CA LEU A 164 8.86 2.55 9.25
C LEU A 164 9.97 1.55 8.90
N LEU A 165 9.63 0.27 8.67
CA LEU A 165 10.59 -0.75 8.29
C LEU A 165 11.18 -0.50 6.89
N ILE A 166 10.35 -0.14 5.92
CA ILE A 166 10.79 0.20 4.56
C ILE A 166 11.69 1.45 4.60
N GLY A 167 11.29 2.49 5.35
CA GLY A 167 12.08 3.70 5.54
C GLY A 167 13.45 3.42 6.15
N TYR A 168 13.51 2.55 7.16
CA TYR A 168 14.77 2.11 7.76
C TYR A 168 15.69 1.40 6.74
N GLU A 169 15.18 0.44 5.97
CA GLU A 169 15.96 -0.24 4.94
C GLU A 169 16.42 0.71 3.83
N PHE A 170 15.60 1.67 3.45
CA PHE A 170 15.98 2.70 2.48
C PHE A 170 17.14 3.56 2.97
N ILE A 171 17.07 4.06 4.22
CA ILE A 171 18.16 4.85 4.82
C ILE A 171 19.45 4.04 4.89
N LYS A 172 19.36 2.77 5.28
CA LYS A 172 20.49 1.86 5.33
C LYS A 172 21.12 1.63 3.94
N ALA A 173 20.30 1.44 2.91
CA ALA A 173 20.76 1.29 1.53
C ALA A 173 21.49 2.55 1.01
N VAL A 174 20.95 3.74 1.29
CA VAL A 174 21.57 5.03 0.93
C VAL A 174 22.93 5.19 1.63
N ARG A 175 23.00 4.90 2.94
CA ARG A 175 24.26 4.97 3.71
C ARG A 175 25.31 3.98 3.17
N PHE A 176 24.89 2.76 2.83
CA PHE A 176 25.77 1.75 2.26
C PHE A 176 26.31 2.16 0.88
N ALA A 177 25.45 2.72 0.02
CA ALA A 177 25.87 3.23 -1.29
C ALA A 177 26.87 4.40 -1.16
N ALA A 178 26.63 5.34 -0.25
CA ALA A 178 27.54 6.44 0.04
C ALA A 178 28.90 5.94 0.56
N MET A 179 28.89 4.99 1.50
CA MET A 179 30.11 4.39 2.03
C MET A 179 30.90 3.65 0.95
N ASN A 180 30.22 2.87 0.10
CA ASN A 180 30.88 2.18 -1.01
C ASN A 180 31.52 3.16 -2.02
N ARG A 181 30.89 4.30 -2.27
CA ARG A 181 31.47 5.35 -3.14
C ARG A 181 32.77 5.91 -2.55
N ILE A 182 32.78 6.19 -1.25
CA ILE A 182 33.97 6.69 -0.54
C ILE A 182 35.08 5.62 -0.54
N LEU A 183 34.73 4.37 -0.28
CA LEU A 183 35.68 3.26 -0.28
C LEU A 183 36.29 3.04 -1.66
N ARG A 184 35.49 3.07 -2.73
CA ARG A 184 35.99 2.97 -4.11
C ARG A 184 36.91 4.12 -4.46
N HIS A 185 36.56 5.35 -4.09
CA HIS A 185 37.43 6.51 -4.32
C HIS A 185 38.77 6.34 -3.63
N LYS A 186 38.80 5.94 -2.36
CA LYS A 186 40.06 5.69 -1.62
C LYS A 186 40.85 4.49 -2.14
N ALA A 187 40.14 3.47 -2.64
CA ALA A 187 40.80 2.26 -3.14
C ALA A 187 41.44 2.42 -4.50
N TYR A 188 40.90 3.29 -5.38
CA TYR A 188 41.26 3.34 -6.79
C TYR A 188 41.71 4.70 -7.31
N LEU A 189 41.62 5.77 -6.53
CA LEU A 189 42.10 7.09 -6.94
C LEU A 189 43.25 7.57 -6.07
N ASP A 190 44.16 8.31 -6.68
CA ASP A 190 45.25 9.03 -6.02
C ASP A 190 44.75 10.36 -5.48
N ASN A 191 44.92 10.61 -4.19
CA ASN A 191 44.34 11.78 -3.52
C ASN A 191 44.97 13.11 -3.99
N ALA A 192 46.22 13.11 -4.43
CA ALA A 192 46.95 14.32 -4.86
C ALA A 192 46.57 14.73 -6.25
N THR A 193 46.31 13.78 -7.15
CA THR A 193 46.10 14.04 -8.59
C THR A 193 44.67 13.78 -9.07
N GLY A 194 43.90 12.99 -8.36
CA GLY A 194 42.58 12.53 -8.78
C GLY A 194 42.62 11.47 -9.89
N LEU A 195 43.80 11.07 -10.37
CA LEU A 195 43.96 9.98 -11.31
C LEU A 195 43.79 8.62 -10.64
N PRO A 196 43.52 7.55 -11.40
CA PRO A 196 43.66 6.17 -10.93
C PRO A 196 45.00 5.96 -10.23
N ASN A 197 44.96 5.37 -9.05
CA ASN A 197 46.12 5.10 -8.22
C ASN A 197 46.81 3.79 -8.64
N LYS A 198 47.89 3.44 -7.91
CA LYS A 198 48.66 2.22 -8.13
C LYS A 198 47.81 0.96 -8.22
N ASN A 199 46.86 0.79 -7.28
CA ASN A 199 46.02 -0.40 -7.28
C ASN A 199 45.20 -0.52 -8.57
N LYS A 200 44.63 0.59 -9.05
CA LYS A 200 43.89 0.58 -10.31
C LYS A 200 44.78 0.41 -11.52
N CYS A 201 45.99 0.96 -11.50
CA CYS A 201 46.99 0.73 -12.53
C CYS A 201 47.37 -0.76 -12.63
N GLU A 202 47.64 -1.42 -11.50
CA GLU A 202 47.99 -2.84 -11.49
C GLU A 202 46.84 -3.72 -11.96
N GLU A 203 45.59 -3.40 -11.57
CA GLU A 203 44.40 -4.10 -12.06
C GLU A 203 44.26 -4.00 -13.58
N ILE A 204 44.35 -2.78 -14.16
CA ILE A 204 44.25 -2.57 -15.61
C ILE A 204 45.40 -3.28 -16.34
N LEU A 205 46.63 -3.19 -15.84
CA LEU A 205 47.77 -3.89 -16.46
C LEU A 205 47.61 -5.41 -16.42
N GLY A 206 47.01 -5.96 -15.35
CA GLY A 206 46.75 -7.38 -15.21
C GLY A 206 45.61 -7.91 -16.09
N GLU A 207 44.71 -7.05 -16.53
CA GLU A 207 43.58 -7.38 -17.42
C GLU A 207 43.97 -7.30 -18.93
N LEU A 208 45.16 -6.79 -19.27
CA LEU A 208 45.60 -6.68 -20.65
C LEU A 208 45.82 -8.06 -21.27
N ASN A 209 45.08 -8.36 -22.32
CA ASN A 209 45.22 -9.61 -23.09
C ASN A 209 45.94 -9.35 -24.43
N PRO A 210 47.17 -9.84 -24.64
CA PRO A 210 47.76 -9.86 -25.97
C PRO A 210 47.01 -10.91 -26.86
N PRO A 211 46.70 -10.64 -28.16
CA PRO A 211 47.40 -9.74 -29.06
C PRO A 211 46.65 -8.50 -29.53
N GLU A 212 46.07 -7.73 -28.63
CA GLU A 212 45.46 -6.44 -29.00
C GLU A 212 46.57 -5.39 -29.26
N ASP A 213 46.32 -4.41 -30.16
CA ASP A 213 47.22 -3.25 -30.37
C ASP A 213 47.19 -2.37 -29.10
N ILE A 214 48.02 -2.73 -28.12
CA ILE A 214 48.13 -2.04 -26.84
C ILE A 214 49.52 -1.43 -26.73
N THR A 215 49.55 -0.14 -26.39
CA THR A 215 50.77 0.57 -26.05
C THR A 215 50.72 1.03 -24.61
N VAL A 216 51.69 0.61 -23.80
CA VAL A 216 51.85 1.10 -22.42
C VAL A 216 52.97 2.14 -22.42
N CYS A 217 52.63 3.38 -21.99
CA CYS A 217 53.58 4.47 -21.85
C CYS A 217 53.85 4.68 -20.35
N SER A 218 55.11 4.72 -19.97
CA SER A 218 55.55 5.09 -18.62
C SER A 218 56.18 6.48 -18.65
N PHE A 219 55.84 7.28 -17.66
CA PHE A 219 56.31 8.65 -17.48
C PHE A 219 56.90 8.80 -16.09
N ASP A 220 58.02 9.54 -16.02
CA ASP A 220 58.70 9.89 -14.79
C ASP A 220 58.93 11.38 -14.72
N LEU A 221 58.61 12.03 -13.60
CA LEU A 221 58.75 13.49 -13.46
C LEU A 221 60.20 13.88 -13.17
N ASN A 222 60.82 14.48 -14.12
CA ASN A 222 62.20 14.94 -13.97
C ASN A 222 62.31 16.03 -12.90
N ASN A 223 63.39 15.95 -12.11
CA ASN A 223 63.80 16.95 -11.10
C ASN A 223 62.78 17.20 -9.95
N LEU A 224 61.83 16.32 -9.67
CA LEU A 224 60.91 16.49 -8.57
C LEU A 224 61.63 16.68 -7.22
N ARG A 225 62.68 15.90 -6.96
CA ARG A 225 63.52 16.04 -5.76
C ARG A 225 64.16 17.39 -5.64
N ARG A 226 64.68 17.95 -6.73
CA ARG A 226 65.27 19.30 -6.76
C ARG A 226 64.24 20.39 -6.47
N ILE A 227 63.02 20.24 -6.98
CA ILE A 227 61.91 21.16 -6.69
C ILE A 227 61.58 21.10 -5.22
N ASN A 228 61.43 19.91 -4.63
CA ASN A 228 61.19 19.73 -3.21
C ASN A 228 62.28 20.36 -2.32
N ASP A 229 63.54 20.11 -2.67
CA ASP A 229 64.66 20.60 -1.90
C ASP A 229 64.83 22.12 -1.99
N SER A 230 64.47 22.76 -3.11
CA SER A 230 64.62 24.20 -3.35
C SER A 230 63.40 25.05 -3.01
N MET A 231 62.17 24.50 -3.17
CA MET A 231 60.90 25.26 -3.10
C MET A 231 59.90 24.64 -2.09
N GLY A 232 60.27 23.52 -1.44
CA GLY A 232 59.42 22.83 -0.49
C GLY A 232 58.47 21.80 -1.13
N HIS A 233 57.91 20.92 -0.30
CA HIS A 233 57.02 19.83 -0.69
C HIS A 233 55.72 20.33 -1.37
N ASP A 234 55.17 21.47 -0.90
CA ASP A 234 53.96 22.04 -1.54
C ASP A 234 54.19 22.39 -3.03
N ALA A 235 55.40 22.87 -3.41
CA ALA A 235 55.76 23.12 -4.79
C ALA A 235 55.90 21.84 -5.62
N GLY A 236 56.44 20.77 -5.01
CA GLY A 236 56.50 19.45 -5.62
C GLY A 236 55.11 18.84 -5.82
N ASP A 237 54.24 18.96 -4.85
CA ASP A 237 52.84 18.49 -4.97
C ASP A 237 52.08 19.26 -6.07
N ALA A 238 52.28 20.58 -6.18
CA ALA A 238 51.72 21.37 -7.25
C ALA A 238 52.27 20.97 -8.63
N TYR A 239 53.57 20.60 -8.70
CA TYR A 239 54.19 20.10 -9.92
C TYR A 239 53.62 18.75 -10.35
N ILE A 240 53.47 17.80 -9.43
CA ILE A 240 52.81 16.51 -9.65
C ILE A 240 51.38 16.70 -10.14
N TYR A 241 50.61 17.55 -9.49
CA TYR A 241 49.22 17.83 -9.87
C TYR A 241 49.09 18.42 -11.28
N ARG A 242 49.94 19.42 -11.61
CA ARG A 242 49.95 20.05 -12.93
C ARG A 242 50.30 19.04 -14.03
N PHE A 243 51.31 18.19 -13.80
CA PHE A 243 51.63 17.13 -14.72
C PHE A 243 50.51 16.16 -14.96
N ALA A 244 49.81 15.73 -13.87
CA ALA A 244 48.65 14.86 -13.94
C ALA A 244 47.54 15.47 -14.80
N VAL A 245 47.24 16.76 -14.62
CA VAL A 245 46.25 17.50 -15.43
C VAL A 245 46.67 17.56 -16.87
N CYS A 246 47.95 17.90 -17.17
CA CYS A 246 48.50 17.94 -18.50
C CYS A 246 48.39 16.57 -19.18
N LEU A 247 48.89 15.52 -18.53
CA LEU A 247 48.86 14.17 -19.05
C LEU A 247 47.44 13.70 -19.36
N ARG A 248 46.49 13.97 -18.44
CA ARG A 248 45.06 13.59 -18.62
C ARG A 248 44.40 14.36 -19.78
N SER A 249 44.77 15.63 -20.02
CA SER A 249 44.21 16.44 -21.08
C SER A 249 44.82 16.13 -22.46
N SER A 250 46.08 15.65 -22.52
CA SER A 250 46.74 15.25 -23.75
C SER A 250 46.32 13.89 -24.28
N ILE A 251 45.78 13.03 -23.39
CA ILE A 251 45.37 11.67 -23.76
C ILE A 251 43.85 11.61 -23.87
N PRO A 252 43.28 11.14 -25.02
CA PRO A 252 41.85 11.00 -25.21
C PRO A 252 41.18 10.16 -24.09
N SER A 253 39.91 10.47 -23.77
CA SER A 253 39.20 9.93 -22.62
C SER A 253 38.95 8.43 -22.67
N GLU A 254 38.98 7.83 -23.83
CA GLU A 254 38.88 6.39 -24.09
C GLU A 254 40.10 5.60 -23.63
N HIS A 255 41.24 6.28 -23.40
CA HIS A 255 42.46 5.63 -22.92
C HIS A 255 42.68 5.82 -21.43
N PHE A 256 43.34 4.85 -20.82
CA PHE A 256 43.63 4.87 -19.40
C PHE A 256 44.85 5.72 -19.08
N VAL A 257 44.75 6.48 -17.98
CA VAL A 257 45.87 7.24 -17.41
C VAL A 257 45.83 7.05 -15.90
N GLY A 258 46.96 6.77 -15.28
CA GLY A 258 47.05 6.56 -13.84
C GLY A 258 48.42 6.96 -13.27
N ARG A 259 48.49 7.06 -11.91
CA ARG A 259 49.73 7.33 -11.16
C ARG A 259 50.11 6.08 -10.36
N LEU A 260 51.31 5.58 -10.60
CA LEU A 260 51.88 4.42 -9.88
C LEU A 260 52.38 4.80 -8.48
N GLY A 261 52.84 6.03 -8.32
CA GLY A 261 53.30 6.56 -7.02
C GLY A 261 54.47 7.51 -7.22
N GLY A 262 54.76 8.38 -6.23
CA GLY A 262 55.84 9.36 -6.32
C GLY A 262 55.71 10.24 -7.55
N ASP A 263 56.66 10.08 -8.46
CA ASP A 263 56.83 10.80 -9.75
C ASP A 263 56.44 9.93 -10.95
N GLU A 264 55.98 8.70 -10.76
CA GLU A 264 55.69 7.73 -11.83
C GLU A 264 54.23 7.73 -12.25
N PHE A 265 54.00 7.83 -13.58
CA PHE A 265 52.67 7.77 -14.21
C PHE A 265 52.67 6.76 -15.34
N ILE A 266 51.49 6.24 -15.67
CA ILE A 266 51.29 5.37 -16.83
C ILE A 266 50.12 5.83 -17.69
N ALA A 267 50.18 5.52 -18.96
CA ALA A 267 49.06 5.52 -19.86
C ALA A 267 48.97 4.18 -20.60
N VAL A 268 47.75 3.69 -20.79
CA VAL A 268 47.46 2.50 -21.59
C VAL A 268 46.61 2.93 -22.77
N LEU A 269 47.19 2.85 -23.97
CA LEU A 269 46.57 3.25 -25.22
C LEU A 269 46.18 2.00 -26.00
N GLN A 270 44.91 1.90 -26.42
CA GLN A 270 44.39 0.75 -27.16
C GLN A 270 44.02 1.17 -28.59
N GLY A 271 44.31 0.32 -29.60
CA GLY A 271 43.92 0.53 -30.98
C GLY A 271 44.63 1.66 -31.71
N LEU A 272 45.76 2.16 -31.17
CA LEU A 272 46.59 3.19 -31.79
C LEU A 272 47.85 2.58 -32.40
N ASP A 273 48.16 2.97 -33.65
CA ASP A 273 49.42 2.62 -34.28
C ASP A 273 50.58 3.50 -33.72
N LYS A 274 51.83 3.10 -34.05
CA LYS A 274 53.02 3.80 -33.56
C LYS A 274 53.11 5.28 -34.00
N GLN A 275 52.49 5.65 -35.14
CA GLN A 275 52.53 7.04 -35.61
C GLN A 275 51.52 7.88 -34.83
N ALA A 276 50.31 7.35 -34.56
CA ALA A 276 49.28 7.99 -33.73
C ALA A 276 49.77 8.19 -32.29
N VAL A 277 50.40 7.16 -31.68
CA VAL A 277 51.02 7.27 -30.36
C VAL A 277 52.08 8.36 -30.30
N ARG A 278 53.00 8.40 -31.30
CA ARG A 278 54.05 9.41 -31.36
C ARG A 278 53.48 10.81 -31.44
N LYS A 279 52.44 11.02 -32.27
CA LYS A 279 51.80 12.32 -32.47
C LYS A 279 51.12 12.83 -31.13
N LEU A 280 50.63 11.97 -30.27
CA LEU A 280 50.05 12.36 -28.96
C LEU A 280 51.05 13.02 -28.00
N PHE A 281 52.37 12.83 -28.24
CA PHE A 281 53.43 13.32 -27.35
C PHE A 281 54.43 14.25 -28.03
N GLU A 282 54.25 14.61 -29.32
CA GLU A 282 55.10 15.56 -30.08
C GLU A 282 54.57 17.01 -30.02
N ASP A 283 53.30 17.23 -29.61
CA ASP A 283 52.64 18.53 -29.38
C ASP A 283 52.73 18.92 -27.91
#